data_06049e8c900520e46b28d3a0e86b959f
#
_entry.id   06049e8c900520e46b28d3a0e86b959f
#
_cell.length_a   1.000
_cell.length_b   1.000
_cell.length_c   1.000
_cell.angle_alpha   90.00
_cell.angle_beta   90.00
_cell.angle_gamma   90.00
#
_symmetry.space_group_name_H-M   'P 1'
#
loop_
_entity.id
_entity.type
_entity.pdbx_description
1 polymer ?
#
loop_
_entity_poly.entity_id
_entity_poly.type
_entity_poly.pdbx_seq_one_letter_code
_entity_poly.pdbx_strand_id
1 'polypeptide(L)'
;KMKSGLVYLCFSTDFLIEEADEWREECWQMIKERQDCTFLFLTKRIERFMQCIPKDWNQGYENVVVCCTVENQINVDKKLSLFSSLPIRHKCITAQPLLERIKIEPYLDNIELVVVGGEADTQARILDYDWVLDIRKQCMAKNVSFTFRQCGTHFVKDGKLYTLQTKDLSKQAKK
;
A
#
# COMPACT_ATOMS: atom_id res chain seq x y z
N LYS A 1 9.32 25.94 0.26
CA LYS A 1 10.39 24.94 0.04
C LYS A 1 10.02 23.69 0.85
N MET A 2 9.88 22.55 0.18
CA MET A 2 9.57 21.29 0.84
C MET A 2 10.74 20.88 1.72
N LYS A 3 10.45 20.49 2.99
CA LYS A 3 11.46 19.98 3.91
C LYS A 3 11.87 18.55 3.51
N SER A 4 13.03 18.09 3.95
CA SER A 4 13.45 16.68 3.83
C SER A 4 12.50 15.75 4.58
N GLY A 5 12.41 14.48 4.18
CA GLY A 5 11.63 13.46 4.85
C GLY A 5 10.75 12.65 3.92
N LEU A 6 9.73 11.95 4.48
CA LEU A 6 8.80 11.13 3.74
C LEU A 6 7.76 11.97 2.99
N VAL A 7 7.66 11.75 1.69
CA VAL A 7 6.72 12.41 0.78
C VAL A 7 5.76 11.38 0.22
N TYR A 8 4.47 11.60 0.43
CA TYR A 8 3.43 10.76 -0.13
C TYR A 8 2.99 11.30 -1.50
N LEU A 9 3.14 10.48 -2.55
CA LEU A 9 2.76 10.84 -3.92
C LEU A 9 1.37 10.29 -4.26
N CYS A 10 0.51 11.12 -4.82
CA CYS A 10 -0.77 10.74 -5.43
C CYS A 10 -1.68 9.88 -4.52
N PHE A 11 -1.76 10.19 -3.22
CA PHE A 11 -2.58 9.44 -2.26
C PHE A 11 -4.10 9.57 -2.47
N SER A 12 -4.54 10.58 -3.22
CA SER A 12 -5.93 10.76 -3.66
C SER A 12 -6.21 10.23 -5.06
N THR A 13 -5.17 9.78 -5.77
CA THR A 13 -5.22 9.21 -7.11
C THR A 13 -4.27 8.00 -7.20
N ASP A 14 -3.73 7.70 -8.38
CA ASP A 14 -2.73 6.63 -8.56
C ASP A 14 -1.59 7.16 -9.42
N PHE A 15 -0.35 7.02 -8.95
CA PHE A 15 0.83 7.54 -9.66
C PHE A 15 1.03 6.90 -11.04
N LEU A 16 0.51 5.69 -11.25
CA LEU A 16 0.62 4.96 -12.53
C LEU A 16 -0.63 5.13 -13.42
N ILE A 17 -1.50 6.10 -13.13
CA ILE A 17 -2.68 6.39 -13.95
C ILE A 17 -2.29 6.88 -15.34
N GLU A 18 -3.04 6.52 -16.37
CA GLU A 18 -2.74 6.83 -17.78
C GLU A 18 -2.75 8.33 -18.07
N GLU A 19 -3.69 9.04 -17.47
CA GLU A 19 -3.87 10.48 -17.61
C GLU A 19 -2.67 11.29 -17.10
N ALA A 20 -1.78 10.67 -16.33
CA ALA A 20 -0.56 11.31 -15.81
C ALA A 20 0.70 10.98 -16.64
N ASP A 21 0.61 10.22 -17.73
CA ASP A 21 1.77 9.75 -18.48
C ASP A 21 2.63 10.92 -19.02
N GLU A 22 1.99 12.00 -19.46
CA GLU A 22 2.69 13.18 -20.00
C GLU A 22 3.53 13.93 -18.95
N TRP A 23 3.14 13.88 -17.69
CA TRP A 23 3.81 14.62 -16.60
C TRP A 23 4.71 13.74 -15.73
N ARG A 24 4.66 12.44 -15.90
CA ARG A 24 5.38 11.49 -15.04
C ARG A 24 6.89 11.63 -15.18
N GLU A 25 7.40 11.92 -16.37
CA GLU A 25 8.83 12.13 -16.58
C GLU A 25 9.35 13.31 -15.73
N GLU A 26 8.63 14.42 -15.69
CA GLU A 26 8.97 15.58 -14.84
C GLU A 26 8.96 15.20 -13.36
N CYS A 27 7.96 14.41 -12.91
CA CYS A 27 7.91 13.89 -11.53
C CYS A 27 9.15 13.03 -11.20
N TRP A 28 9.58 12.16 -12.12
CA TRP A 28 10.77 11.35 -11.92
C TRP A 28 12.04 12.18 -11.81
N GLN A 29 12.17 13.25 -12.56
CA GLN A 29 13.29 14.18 -12.44
C GLN A 29 13.30 14.86 -11.06
N MET A 30 12.16 15.35 -10.59
CA MET A 30 12.05 15.94 -9.25
C MET A 30 12.41 14.94 -8.14
N ILE A 31 11.97 13.67 -8.24
CA ILE A 31 12.30 12.60 -7.30
C ILE A 31 13.80 12.36 -7.28
N LYS A 32 14.43 12.32 -8.45
CA LYS A 32 15.87 12.09 -8.61
C LYS A 32 16.73 13.22 -8.02
N GLU A 33 16.27 14.47 -8.13
CA GLU A 33 16.96 15.63 -7.56
C GLU A 33 16.86 15.73 -6.04
N ARG A 34 15.86 15.10 -5.43
CA ARG A 34 15.56 15.22 -4.00
C ARG A 34 15.93 13.95 -3.23
N GLN A 35 17.22 13.64 -3.23
CA GLN A 35 17.79 12.50 -2.46
C GLN A 35 17.67 12.67 -0.92
N ASP A 36 17.33 13.87 -0.46
CA ASP A 36 17.02 14.17 0.93
C ASP A 36 15.59 13.77 1.34
N CYS A 37 14.77 13.34 0.38
CA CYS A 37 13.39 12.89 0.57
C CYS A 37 13.24 11.42 0.18
N THR A 38 12.38 10.70 0.91
CA THR A 38 11.86 9.38 0.50
C THR A 38 10.47 9.56 -0.07
N PHE A 39 10.25 9.09 -1.28
CA PHE A 39 8.97 9.19 -1.97
C PHE A 39 8.23 7.86 -1.93
N LEU A 40 6.98 7.88 -1.46
CA LEU A 40 6.14 6.70 -1.37
C LEU A 40 4.86 6.91 -2.18
N PHE A 41 4.53 5.96 -3.05
CA PHE A 41 3.23 5.93 -3.71
C PHE A 41 2.55 4.57 -3.58
N LEU A 42 1.22 4.61 -3.60
CA LEU A 42 0.34 3.45 -3.63
C LEU A 42 -0.16 3.27 -5.06
N THR A 43 -0.22 2.02 -5.53
CA THR A 43 -0.82 1.75 -6.84
C THR A 43 -1.71 0.52 -6.81
N LYS A 44 -2.82 0.60 -7.52
CA LYS A 44 -3.67 -0.52 -7.92
C LYS A 44 -3.36 -1.03 -9.32
N ARG A 45 -2.45 -0.32 -10.04
CA ARG A 45 -2.11 -0.53 -11.46
C ARG A 45 -0.68 -1.02 -11.64
N ILE A 46 -0.26 -1.97 -10.81
CA ILE A 46 1.13 -2.47 -10.82
C ILE A 46 1.54 -3.07 -12.18
N GLU A 47 0.59 -3.51 -12.97
CA GLU A 47 0.79 -3.99 -14.33
C GLU A 47 1.36 -2.94 -15.29
N ARG A 48 1.15 -1.66 -15.00
CA ARG A 48 1.70 -0.55 -15.79
C ARG A 48 3.10 -0.12 -15.36
N PHE A 49 3.61 -0.68 -14.26
CA PHE A 49 4.85 -0.22 -13.64
C PHE A 49 6.01 -0.07 -14.64
N MET A 50 6.29 -1.13 -15.42
CA MET A 50 7.40 -1.14 -16.38
C MET A 50 7.27 -0.10 -17.50
N GLN A 51 6.05 0.34 -17.82
CA GLN A 51 5.80 1.39 -18.81
C GLN A 51 5.96 2.80 -18.23
N CYS A 52 5.90 2.92 -16.90
CA CYS A 52 5.84 4.19 -16.16
C CYS A 52 7.17 4.58 -15.53
N ILE A 53 8.17 3.72 -15.53
CA ILE A 53 9.49 3.99 -14.95
C ILE A 53 10.40 4.73 -15.92
N PRO A 54 11.34 5.55 -15.42
CA PRO A 54 12.32 6.22 -16.27
C PRO A 54 13.36 5.24 -16.80
N LYS A 55 14.06 5.61 -17.91
CA LYS A 55 15.04 4.74 -18.56
C LYS A 55 16.21 4.33 -17.68
N ASP A 56 16.57 5.15 -16.71
CA ASP A 56 17.67 4.93 -15.76
C ASP A 56 17.20 4.32 -14.43
N TRP A 57 16.01 3.72 -14.39
CA TRP A 57 15.47 3.09 -13.19
C TRP A 57 16.33 1.94 -12.64
N ASN A 58 16.91 1.13 -13.51
CA ASN A 58 17.73 -0.05 -13.15
C ASN A 58 16.99 -1.01 -12.17
N GLN A 59 17.50 -1.15 -10.94
CA GLN A 59 16.89 -1.96 -9.85
C GLN A 59 16.05 -1.13 -8.87
N GLY A 60 15.78 0.13 -9.21
CA GLY A 60 15.02 1.06 -8.38
C GLY A 60 15.86 2.15 -7.72
N TYR A 61 15.26 3.31 -7.56
CA TYR A 61 15.87 4.41 -6.81
C TYR A 61 15.83 4.15 -5.31
N GLU A 62 16.92 4.52 -4.62
CA GLU A 62 17.07 4.37 -3.16
C GLU A 62 16.03 5.14 -2.35
N ASN A 63 15.52 6.22 -2.93
CA ASN A 63 14.58 7.10 -2.28
C ASN A 63 13.13 6.88 -2.72
N VAL A 64 12.81 5.74 -3.35
CA VAL A 64 11.45 5.44 -3.81
C VAL A 64 10.92 4.16 -3.19
N VAL A 65 9.77 4.25 -2.55
CA VAL A 65 9.02 3.13 -1.98
C VAL A 65 7.75 2.91 -2.79
N VAL A 66 7.56 1.72 -3.31
CA VAL A 66 6.36 1.34 -4.08
C VAL A 66 5.47 0.43 -3.24
N CYS A 67 4.21 0.84 -3.06
CA CYS A 67 3.22 0.04 -2.37
C CYS A 67 2.19 -0.53 -3.35
N CYS A 68 2.16 -1.85 -3.50
CA CYS A 68 1.11 -2.53 -4.27
C CYS A 68 -0.15 -2.69 -3.42
N THR A 69 -1.29 -2.21 -3.93
CA THR A 69 -2.57 -2.31 -3.22
C THR A 69 -3.35 -3.54 -3.68
N VAL A 70 -3.79 -4.34 -2.69
CA VAL A 70 -4.62 -5.54 -2.88
C VAL A 70 -5.78 -5.52 -1.88
N GLU A 71 -6.97 -5.94 -2.30
CA GLU A 71 -8.17 -5.89 -1.47
C GLU A 71 -8.77 -7.28 -1.21
N ASN A 72 -8.51 -8.25 -2.08
CA ASN A 72 -9.04 -9.60 -2.08
C ASN A 72 -8.03 -10.61 -2.65
N GLN A 73 -8.32 -11.91 -2.55
CA GLN A 73 -7.39 -12.96 -2.99
C GLN A 73 -7.10 -12.92 -4.50
N ILE A 74 -8.10 -12.62 -5.32
CA ILE A 74 -7.93 -12.50 -6.78
C ILE A 74 -6.87 -11.42 -7.11
N ASN A 75 -6.94 -10.27 -6.44
CA ASN A 75 -5.97 -9.20 -6.61
C ASN A 75 -4.59 -9.57 -6.02
N VAL A 76 -4.55 -10.31 -4.92
CA VAL A 76 -3.30 -10.86 -4.37
C VAL A 76 -2.58 -11.70 -5.42
N ASP A 77 -3.26 -12.73 -5.93
CA ASP A 77 -2.65 -13.70 -6.86
C ASP A 77 -2.20 -13.04 -8.16
N LYS A 78 -3.04 -12.15 -8.71
CA LYS A 78 -2.74 -11.44 -9.96
C LYS A 78 -1.62 -10.41 -9.79
N LYS A 79 -1.72 -9.54 -8.79
CA LYS A 79 -0.83 -8.38 -8.67
C LYS A 79 0.47 -8.70 -7.93
N LEU A 80 0.43 -9.47 -6.83
CA LEU A 80 1.63 -9.74 -6.06
C LEU A 80 2.57 -10.72 -6.75
N SER A 81 2.05 -11.63 -7.59
CA SER A 81 2.89 -12.48 -8.46
C SER A 81 3.74 -11.63 -9.39
N LEU A 82 3.16 -10.61 -10.03
CA LEU A 82 3.91 -9.66 -10.86
C LEU A 82 4.82 -8.78 -10.00
N PHE A 83 4.30 -8.19 -8.92
CA PHE A 83 5.02 -7.24 -8.07
C PHE A 83 6.31 -7.82 -7.49
N SER A 84 6.31 -9.09 -7.09
CA SER A 84 7.50 -9.76 -6.56
C SER A 84 8.66 -9.79 -7.55
N SER A 85 8.39 -9.92 -8.86
CA SER A 85 9.40 -9.99 -9.92
C SER A 85 9.89 -8.63 -10.44
N LEU A 86 9.17 -7.53 -10.13
CA LEU A 86 9.55 -6.21 -10.63
C LEU A 86 10.85 -5.69 -9.99
N PRO A 87 11.66 -4.91 -10.74
CA PRO A 87 12.91 -4.33 -10.26
C PRO A 87 12.61 -3.11 -9.36
N ILE A 88 12.10 -3.36 -8.18
CA ILE A 88 11.76 -2.36 -7.17
C ILE A 88 12.57 -2.64 -5.93
N ARG A 89 13.32 -1.67 -5.44
CA ARG A 89 14.20 -1.80 -4.29
C ARG A 89 13.43 -1.86 -2.99
N HIS A 90 12.52 -0.92 -2.75
CA HIS A 90 11.71 -0.83 -1.53
C HIS A 90 10.26 -1.17 -1.83
N LYS A 91 9.83 -2.34 -1.39
CA LYS A 91 8.51 -2.90 -1.67
C LYS A 91 7.63 -2.93 -0.42
N CYS A 92 6.41 -2.40 -0.55
CA CYS A 92 5.36 -2.50 0.46
C CYS A 92 4.09 -3.11 -0.13
N ILE A 93 3.29 -3.74 0.71
CA ILE A 93 1.94 -4.19 0.36
C ILE A 93 0.94 -3.38 1.19
N THR A 94 -0.13 -2.90 0.55
CA THR A 94 -1.25 -2.26 1.24
C THR A 94 -2.52 -3.06 0.98
N ALA A 95 -3.11 -3.60 2.05
CA ALA A 95 -4.43 -4.24 2.03
C ALA A 95 -5.45 -3.31 2.70
N GLN A 96 -5.82 -2.25 1.97
CA GLN A 96 -6.77 -1.23 2.43
C GLN A 96 -7.58 -0.67 1.26
N PRO A 97 -8.92 -0.94 1.24
CA PRO A 97 -9.65 -1.75 2.23
C PRO A 97 -9.36 -3.26 2.09
N LEU A 98 -9.21 -3.95 3.21
CA LEU A 98 -9.22 -5.42 3.24
C LEU A 98 -10.67 -5.90 3.22
N LEU A 99 -11.03 -6.69 2.21
CA LEU A 99 -12.43 -7.06 1.92
C LEU A 99 -12.77 -8.52 2.18
N GLU A 100 -11.75 -9.35 2.36
CA GLU A 100 -11.87 -10.78 2.67
C GLU A 100 -10.58 -11.29 3.30
N ARG A 101 -10.61 -12.54 3.78
CA ARG A 101 -9.41 -13.25 4.22
C ARG A 101 -8.49 -13.52 3.03
N ILE A 102 -7.22 -13.11 3.13
CA ILE A 102 -6.23 -13.27 2.06
C ILE A 102 -4.98 -13.99 2.55
N LYS A 103 -4.35 -14.73 1.63
CA LYS A 103 -3.07 -15.40 1.84
C LYS A 103 -2.00 -14.67 1.01
N ILE A 104 -1.14 -13.93 1.69
CA ILE A 104 -0.04 -13.15 1.09
C ILE A 104 1.34 -13.77 1.34
N GLU A 105 1.43 -14.77 2.23
CA GLU A 105 2.70 -15.37 2.65
C GLU A 105 3.64 -15.77 1.47
N PRO A 106 3.16 -16.34 0.35
CA PRO A 106 4.03 -16.70 -0.78
C PRO A 106 4.73 -15.52 -1.46
N TYR A 107 4.23 -14.30 -1.22
CA TYR A 107 4.69 -13.08 -1.88
C TYR A 107 5.45 -12.12 -0.94
N LEU A 108 5.76 -12.56 0.27
CA LEU A 108 6.37 -11.69 1.29
C LEU A 108 7.91 -11.60 1.19
N ASP A 109 8.53 -12.38 0.34
CA ASP A 109 9.98 -12.27 0.14
C ASP A 109 10.32 -10.91 -0.48
N ASN A 110 11.28 -10.19 0.12
CA ASN A 110 11.66 -8.81 -0.23
C ASN A 110 10.57 -7.74 -0.02
N ILE A 111 9.56 -8.03 0.80
CA ILE A 111 8.60 -7.02 1.26
C ILE A 111 9.07 -6.47 2.61
N GLU A 112 9.13 -5.14 2.73
CA GLU A 112 9.57 -4.46 3.95
C GLU A 112 8.42 -4.21 4.92
N LEU A 113 7.23 -3.92 4.37
CA LEU A 113 6.08 -3.52 5.17
C LEU A 113 4.77 -3.99 4.55
N VAL A 114 3.87 -4.47 5.39
CA VAL A 114 2.46 -4.71 5.05
C VAL A 114 1.59 -3.78 5.89
N VAL A 115 0.76 -2.98 5.22
CA VAL A 115 -0.22 -2.09 5.86
C VAL A 115 -1.62 -2.64 5.61
N VAL A 116 -2.41 -2.77 6.67
CA VAL A 116 -3.78 -3.29 6.60
C VAL A 116 -4.77 -2.28 7.16
N GLY A 117 -5.94 -2.18 6.56
CA GLY A 117 -6.99 -1.30 7.05
C GLY A 117 -8.36 -1.60 6.47
N GLY A 118 -9.40 -1.15 7.17
CA GLY A 118 -10.78 -1.16 6.70
C GLY A 118 -11.14 0.09 5.89
N GLU A 119 -12.33 0.07 5.33
CA GLU A 119 -12.91 1.16 4.55
C GLU A 119 -13.55 2.21 5.48
N ALA A 120 -13.32 3.49 5.21
CA ALA A 120 -13.76 4.59 6.07
C ALA A 120 -14.69 5.54 5.31
N ASP A 121 -15.91 5.10 5.03
CA ASP A 121 -16.99 5.92 4.47
C ASP A 121 -18.36 5.48 5.01
N THR A 122 -19.44 6.11 4.52
CA THR A 122 -20.81 5.84 4.99
C THR A 122 -21.38 4.51 4.49
N GLN A 123 -20.80 3.96 3.43
CA GLN A 123 -21.18 2.67 2.84
C GLN A 123 -20.06 1.64 2.95
N ALA A 124 -19.16 1.83 3.92
CA ALA A 124 -18.01 0.98 4.14
C ALA A 124 -18.41 -0.49 4.30
N ARG A 125 -17.68 -1.36 3.63
CA ARG A 125 -17.79 -2.81 3.83
C ARG A 125 -17.20 -3.21 5.16
N ILE A 126 -17.69 -4.31 5.70
CA ILE A 126 -17.26 -4.81 7.02
C ILE A 126 -15.84 -5.38 6.90
N LEU A 127 -14.96 -4.97 7.82
CA LEU A 127 -13.69 -5.63 8.07
C LEU A 127 -13.85 -6.67 9.17
N ASP A 128 -13.46 -7.89 8.93
CA ASP A 128 -13.30 -8.90 9.98
C ASP A 128 -11.90 -8.80 10.59
N TYR A 129 -11.83 -8.61 11.91
CA TYR A 129 -10.57 -8.44 12.62
C TYR A 129 -9.70 -9.71 12.60
N ASP A 130 -10.30 -10.89 12.49
CA ASP A 130 -9.56 -12.15 12.34
C ASP A 130 -8.73 -12.20 11.05
N TRP A 131 -9.20 -11.57 9.98
CA TRP A 131 -8.40 -11.44 8.74
C TRP A 131 -7.14 -10.60 8.95
N VAL A 132 -7.24 -9.55 9.78
CA VAL A 132 -6.10 -8.69 10.14
C VAL A 132 -5.07 -9.49 10.95
N LEU A 133 -5.55 -10.28 11.91
CA LEU A 133 -4.68 -11.14 12.72
C LEU A 133 -3.99 -12.23 11.89
N ASP A 134 -4.67 -12.78 10.89
CA ASP A 134 -4.08 -13.77 9.99
C ASP A 134 -2.97 -13.17 9.14
N ILE A 135 -3.17 -11.98 8.57
CA ILE A 135 -2.10 -11.27 7.83
C ILE A 135 -0.92 -10.96 8.76
N ARG A 136 -1.18 -10.50 9.98
CA ARG A 136 -0.13 -10.27 10.97
C ARG A 136 0.69 -11.53 11.23
N LYS A 137 0.05 -12.70 11.39
CA LYS A 137 0.75 -13.98 11.56
C LYS A 137 1.64 -14.33 10.37
N GLN A 138 1.14 -14.13 9.14
CA GLN A 138 1.90 -14.34 7.91
C GLN A 138 3.15 -13.43 7.87
N CYS A 139 3.00 -12.14 8.20
CA CYS A 139 4.12 -11.20 8.27
C CYS A 139 5.15 -11.60 9.33
N MET A 140 4.70 -11.98 10.52
CA MET A 140 5.60 -12.43 11.59
C MET A 140 6.39 -13.69 11.19
N ALA A 141 5.76 -14.64 10.53
CA ALA A 141 6.42 -15.86 10.05
C ALA A 141 7.54 -15.60 9.03
N LYS A 142 7.45 -14.49 8.29
CA LYS A 142 8.42 -14.05 7.27
C LYS A 142 9.31 -12.89 7.73
N ASN A 143 9.22 -12.47 9.00
CA ASN A 143 9.94 -11.32 9.55
C ASN A 143 9.72 -10.01 8.77
N VAL A 144 8.48 -9.78 8.29
CA VAL A 144 8.05 -8.58 7.58
C VAL A 144 7.37 -7.62 8.57
N SER A 145 7.66 -6.33 8.47
CA SER A 145 6.99 -5.31 9.27
C SER A 145 5.48 -5.26 8.98
N PHE A 146 4.68 -5.10 10.03
CA PHE A 146 3.22 -5.09 9.93
C PHE A 146 2.63 -3.85 10.61
N THR A 147 1.69 -3.19 9.95
CA THR A 147 0.94 -2.07 10.53
C THR A 147 -0.56 -2.25 10.29
N PHE A 148 -1.34 -2.25 11.36
CA PHE A 148 -2.79 -2.10 11.28
C PHE A 148 -3.15 -0.63 11.44
N ARG A 149 -3.61 0.00 10.37
CA ARG A 149 -3.84 1.45 10.30
C ARG A 149 -5.16 1.85 10.94
N GLN A 150 -6.24 1.16 10.58
CA GLN A 150 -7.60 1.45 11.08
C GLN A 150 -8.55 0.29 10.79
N CYS A 151 -9.57 0.12 11.63
CA CYS A 151 -10.61 -0.89 11.42
C CYS A 151 -11.69 -0.49 10.42
N GLY A 152 -11.71 0.77 9.97
CA GLY A 152 -12.77 1.30 9.11
C GLY A 152 -14.05 1.65 9.88
N THR A 153 -15.11 2.01 9.15
CA THR A 153 -16.41 2.39 9.75
C THR A 153 -17.11 1.18 10.37
N HIS A 154 -17.06 0.04 9.69
CA HIS A 154 -17.70 -1.19 10.15
C HIS A 154 -16.67 -2.30 10.30
N PHE A 155 -16.61 -2.92 11.48
CA PHE A 155 -15.74 -4.08 11.67
C PHE A 155 -16.36 -5.09 12.63
N VAL A 156 -16.01 -6.37 12.46
CA VAL A 156 -16.38 -7.46 13.35
C VAL A 156 -15.16 -7.88 14.16
N LYS A 157 -15.37 -8.05 15.46
CA LYS A 157 -14.39 -8.64 16.38
C LYS A 157 -15.12 -9.50 17.42
N ASP A 158 -14.64 -10.72 17.67
CA ASP A 158 -15.23 -11.68 18.60
C ASP A 158 -16.73 -11.90 18.34
N GLY A 159 -17.14 -11.99 17.06
CA GLY A 159 -18.53 -12.16 16.62
C GLY A 159 -19.42 -10.91 16.80
N LYS A 160 -18.89 -9.81 17.28
CA LYS A 160 -19.64 -8.57 17.51
C LYS A 160 -19.33 -7.54 16.44
N LEU A 161 -20.39 -6.95 15.85
CA LEU A 161 -20.28 -5.84 14.89
C LEU A 161 -20.13 -4.50 15.64
N TYR A 162 -19.15 -3.73 15.22
CA TYR A 162 -18.89 -2.36 15.69
C TYR A 162 -19.06 -1.39 14.53
N THR A 163 -19.68 -0.23 14.82
CA THR A 163 -19.78 0.89 13.88
C THR A 163 -19.14 2.11 14.51
N LEU A 164 -18.11 2.67 13.85
CA LEU A 164 -17.36 3.82 14.31
C LEU A 164 -17.71 5.04 13.48
N GLN A 165 -17.73 6.20 14.13
CA GLN A 165 -17.89 7.48 13.42
C GLN A 165 -16.54 7.89 12.81
N THR A 166 -16.58 8.53 11.64
CA THR A 166 -15.37 8.97 10.90
C THR A 166 -14.44 9.85 11.76
N LYS A 167 -15.01 10.69 12.64
CA LYS A 167 -14.24 11.51 13.60
C LYS A 167 -13.39 10.69 14.58
N ASP A 168 -13.82 9.48 14.92
CA ASP A 168 -13.11 8.60 15.85
C ASP A 168 -12.00 7.83 15.14
N LEU A 169 -12.18 7.49 13.86
CA LEU A 169 -11.14 6.92 13.01
C LEU A 169 -9.94 7.86 12.86
N SER A 170 -10.19 9.16 12.69
CA SER A 170 -9.15 10.19 12.59
C SER A 170 -8.31 10.33 13.86
N LYS A 171 -8.87 10.02 15.04
CA LYS A 171 -8.14 10.03 16.32
C LYS A 171 -7.25 8.78 16.49
N GLN A 172 -7.65 7.62 15.95
CA GLN A 172 -6.86 6.41 16.00
C GLN A 172 -5.58 6.50 15.17
N ALA A 173 -5.63 7.18 14.03
CA ALA A 173 -4.47 7.39 13.16
C ALA A 173 -3.40 8.34 13.75
N LYS A 174 -3.67 8.99 14.88
CA LYS A 174 -2.75 9.93 15.55
C LYS A 174 -2.09 9.37 16.81
N LYS A 175 -2.36 8.12 17.17
CA LYS A 175 -1.72 7.38 18.26
C LYS A 175 -0.75 6.35 17.72
#